data_0e30a6a128fa51b0b4c6087eab1dc3a5
#
_entry.id   0e30a6a128fa51b0b4c6087eab1dc3a5
#
_cell.length_a   1.000
_cell.length_b   1.000
_cell.length_c   1.000
_cell.angle_alpha   90.00
_cell.angle_beta   90.00
_cell.angle_gamma   90.00
#
_symmetry.space_group_name_H-M   'P 1'
#
loop_
_entity.id
_entity.type
_entity.pdbx_description
1 polymer ?
#
loop_
_entity_poly.entity_id
_entity_poly.type
_entity_poly.pdbx_seq_one_letter_code
_entity_poly.pdbx_strand_id
1 'polypeptide(L)'
;MARRGNPAGVLRQDADENHGITNIYVESGLNLLFMILAVIIICPMNALKKTLDRFYREYDFQGRISYDPIKFPHRYNSFSDVEVSAFIASCLAYGKVGLFSAVVEKILSVMGESPYEFLLGFDLKRDRPILRGIKYRFNENDDIICLLFLLRRILEKYSSLENAFRTFYNPDDPDIGNALAGLIGLFLSINTTEVYRKDLRPPGLLQFLPSPLKGSACKRANLFLRWMVRDRDIDFGIWKGIPKSKLVIPLDTHIARISRCLGFTGRKSQDWKMAVEVTSALRKLDPEDPLKYDFALCHHGISGMCRGRKETETCRGCALRLK
;
A
#
# COMPACT_ATOMS: atom_id res chain seq x y z
N MET A 1 31.66 -61.71 -52.62
CA MET A 1 33.05 -62.03 -52.18
C MET A 1 33.15 -61.60 -50.75
N ALA A 2 33.10 -62.54 -49.82
CA ALA A 2 34.14 -63.23 -49.13
C ALA A 2 34.82 -62.31 -48.09
N ARG A 3 34.96 -62.54 -46.87
CA ARG A 3 34.83 -63.61 -45.88
C ARG A 3 35.38 -63.08 -44.55
N ARG A 4 34.73 -63.50 -43.44
CA ARG A 4 35.31 -63.99 -42.17
C ARG A 4 36.14 -63.03 -41.33
N GLY A 5 36.10 -63.01 -39.98
CA GLY A 5 35.70 -64.02 -39.01
C GLY A 5 35.78 -63.39 -37.59
N ASN A 6 35.03 -64.00 -36.74
CA ASN A 6 35.11 -63.94 -35.26
C ASN A 6 36.31 -64.78 -34.77
N PRO A 7 36.87 -64.63 -33.53
CA PRO A 7 36.17 -65.05 -32.33
C PRO A 7 36.53 -64.33 -31.01
N ALA A 8 35.53 -64.33 -30.09
CA ALA A 8 35.54 -64.68 -28.65
C ALA A 8 36.72 -64.35 -27.72
N GLY A 9 36.36 -63.83 -26.56
CA GLY A 9 37.13 -63.82 -25.31
C GLY A 9 36.40 -62.94 -24.27
N VAL A 10 35.57 -63.42 -23.52
CA VAL A 10 35.34 -63.88 -22.16
C VAL A 10 36.14 -63.13 -21.06
N LEU A 11 35.34 -62.67 -20.04
CA LEU A 11 35.62 -62.29 -18.65
C LEU A 11 36.20 -60.87 -18.40
N ARG A 12 35.69 -60.09 -17.47
CA ARG A 12 35.30 -60.34 -16.07
C ARG A 12 34.38 -59.25 -15.56
N GLN A 13 33.42 -59.61 -14.73
CA GLN A 13 32.79 -58.79 -13.73
C GLN A 13 33.83 -58.41 -12.68
N ASP A 14 33.91 -57.14 -12.33
CA ASP A 14 34.30 -56.69 -11.00
C ASP A 14 33.49 -55.43 -10.64
N ALA A 15 32.97 -55.53 -9.48
CA ALA A 15 32.07 -54.68 -8.76
C ALA A 15 32.41 -53.19 -8.68
N ASP A 16 31.42 -52.34 -8.93
CA ASP A 16 31.43 -50.99 -8.44
C ASP A 16 30.30 -50.82 -7.39
N GLU A 17 30.62 -51.26 -6.17
CA GLU A 17 29.79 -51.00 -4.95
C GLU A 17 30.12 -49.68 -4.26
N ASN A 18 30.67 -48.68 -4.93
CA ASN A 18 31.13 -47.44 -4.27
C ASN A 18 30.37 -46.16 -4.69
N HIS A 19 29.31 -46.25 -5.52
CA HIS A 19 28.53 -45.07 -5.91
C HIS A 19 27.29 -44.80 -5.05
N GLY A 20 26.86 -45.72 -4.17
CA GLY A 20 25.66 -45.57 -3.32
C GLY A 20 25.89 -44.75 -2.04
N ILE A 21 27.11 -44.74 -1.50
CA ILE A 21 27.36 -44.13 -0.19
C ILE A 21 27.63 -42.62 -0.28
N THR A 22 28.27 -42.16 -1.36
CA THR A 22 28.56 -40.73 -1.58
C THR A 22 27.32 -39.90 -1.86
N ASN A 23 26.29 -40.45 -2.54
CA ASN A 23 25.04 -39.71 -2.79
C ASN A 23 24.18 -39.54 -1.54
N ILE A 24 24.17 -40.50 -0.63
CA ILE A 24 23.36 -40.42 0.62
C ILE A 24 23.94 -39.35 1.57
N TYR A 25 25.27 -39.19 1.62
CA TYR A 25 25.91 -38.17 2.46
C TYR A 25 25.77 -36.75 1.88
N VAL A 26 25.75 -36.61 0.56
CA VAL A 26 25.52 -35.30 -0.08
C VAL A 26 24.07 -34.82 0.09
N GLU A 27 23.06 -35.70 -0.09
CA GLU A 27 21.67 -35.38 0.15
C GLU A 27 21.38 -35.07 1.63
N SER A 28 21.96 -35.84 2.57
CA SER A 28 21.79 -35.58 4.00
C SER A 28 22.49 -34.27 4.44
N GLY A 29 23.64 -33.93 3.87
CA GLY A 29 24.35 -32.66 4.11
C GLY A 29 23.61 -31.45 3.56
N LEU A 30 23.04 -31.56 2.35
CA LEU A 30 22.18 -30.50 1.79
C LEU A 30 20.92 -30.30 2.63
N ASN A 31 20.24 -31.36 3.06
CA ASN A 31 19.08 -31.30 3.93
C ASN A 31 19.39 -30.66 5.29
N LEU A 32 20.54 -30.99 5.89
CA LEU A 32 20.97 -30.40 7.16
C LEU A 32 21.29 -28.91 7.00
N LEU A 33 21.96 -28.51 5.90
CA LEU A 33 22.25 -27.11 5.60
C LEU A 33 20.96 -26.30 5.34
N PHE A 34 19.97 -26.88 4.62
CA PHE A 34 18.65 -26.30 4.43
C PHE A 34 17.88 -26.17 5.75
N MET A 35 17.94 -27.18 6.62
CA MET A 35 17.32 -27.12 7.94
C MET A 35 17.99 -26.07 8.83
N ILE A 36 19.31 -25.96 8.85
CA ILE A 36 20.05 -24.96 9.61
C ILE A 36 19.73 -23.54 9.08
N LEU A 37 19.75 -23.33 7.77
CA LEU A 37 19.36 -22.07 7.14
C LEU A 37 17.90 -21.72 7.42
N ALA A 38 16.99 -22.69 7.37
CA ALA A 38 15.61 -22.49 7.72
C ALA A 38 15.44 -22.08 9.20
N VAL A 39 16.14 -22.73 10.13
CA VAL A 39 16.10 -22.38 11.56
C VAL A 39 16.68 -20.97 11.80
N ILE A 40 17.78 -20.60 11.15
CA ILE A 40 18.40 -19.27 11.27
C ILE A 40 17.48 -18.16 10.73
N ILE A 41 16.70 -18.42 9.68
CA ILE A 41 15.77 -17.46 9.08
C ILE A 41 14.42 -17.42 9.82
N ILE A 42 13.90 -18.57 10.23
CA ILE A 42 12.56 -18.71 10.83
C ILE A 42 12.53 -18.20 12.29
N CYS A 43 13.61 -18.46 13.06
CA CYS A 43 13.63 -18.08 14.47
C CYS A 43 13.52 -16.55 14.70
N PRO A 44 14.30 -15.70 14.03
CA PRO A 44 14.17 -14.26 14.16
C PRO A 44 12.85 -13.71 13.59
N MET A 45 12.29 -14.32 12.54
CA MET A 45 10.98 -13.94 11.99
C MET A 45 9.84 -14.23 12.97
N ASN A 46 9.87 -15.38 13.67
CA ASN A 46 8.87 -15.71 14.68
C ASN A 46 8.93 -14.76 15.90
N ALA A 47 10.13 -14.38 16.33
CA ALA A 47 10.31 -13.40 17.39
C ALA A 47 9.79 -12.01 16.99
N LEU A 48 10.07 -11.58 15.74
CA LEU A 48 9.57 -10.33 15.19
C LEU A 48 8.05 -10.34 15.07
N LYS A 49 7.45 -11.42 14.55
CA LYS A 49 5.99 -11.58 14.50
C LYS A 49 5.36 -11.46 15.88
N LYS A 50 5.86 -12.18 16.88
CA LYS A 50 5.36 -12.10 18.26
C LYS A 50 5.42 -10.67 18.81
N THR A 51 6.50 -9.95 18.55
CA THR A 51 6.67 -8.55 18.96
C THR A 51 5.66 -7.63 18.30
N LEU A 52 5.49 -7.74 16.98
CA LEU A 52 4.52 -6.93 16.22
C LEU A 52 3.07 -7.28 16.57
N ASP A 53 2.75 -8.56 16.77
CA ASP A 53 1.40 -8.99 17.18
C ASP A 53 1.05 -8.46 18.59
N ARG A 54 2.01 -8.44 19.51
CA ARG A 54 1.82 -7.82 20.82
C ARG A 54 1.61 -6.31 20.67
N PHE A 55 2.48 -5.62 19.95
CA PHE A 55 2.40 -4.19 19.70
C PHE A 55 1.05 -3.79 19.07
N TYR A 56 0.57 -4.58 18.10
CA TYR A 56 -0.73 -4.39 17.46
C TYR A 56 -1.89 -4.56 18.46
N ARG A 57 -1.89 -5.63 19.27
CA ARG A 57 -2.98 -5.90 20.24
C ARG A 57 -3.08 -4.85 21.33
N GLU A 58 -1.96 -4.27 21.74
CA GLU A 58 -1.88 -3.25 22.79
C GLU A 58 -2.13 -1.83 22.24
N TYR A 59 -2.33 -1.68 20.93
CA TYR A 59 -2.45 -0.37 20.29
C TYR A 59 -3.89 0.17 20.41
N ASP A 60 -4.01 1.43 20.85
CA ASP A 60 -5.30 2.16 20.91
C ASP A 60 -5.63 2.76 19.55
N PHE A 61 -6.32 1.98 18.71
CA PHE A 61 -6.74 2.41 17.38
C PHE A 61 -7.81 3.50 17.45
N GLN A 62 -8.81 3.35 18.31
CA GLN A 62 -9.95 4.26 18.41
C GLN A 62 -9.53 5.64 18.91
N GLY A 63 -8.70 5.70 19.94
CA GLY A 63 -8.20 6.97 20.48
C GLY A 63 -7.32 7.75 19.51
N ARG A 64 -6.89 7.12 18.41
CA ARG A 64 -6.05 7.76 17.38
C ARG A 64 -6.80 8.28 16.17
N ILE A 65 -8.05 7.91 15.96
CA ILE A 65 -8.86 8.38 14.82
C ILE A 65 -8.88 9.90 14.72
N SER A 66 -9.05 10.62 15.82
CA SER A 66 -9.12 12.09 15.84
C SER A 66 -7.87 12.79 15.33
N TYR A 67 -6.71 12.12 15.37
CA TYR A 67 -5.42 12.62 14.92
C TYR A 67 -5.02 12.14 13.51
N ASP A 68 -5.89 11.37 12.84
CA ASP A 68 -5.64 10.79 11.52
C ASP A 68 -6.65 11.30 10.50
N PRO A 69 -6.31 11.42 9.21
CA PRO A 69 -7.25 11.81 8.18
C PRO A 69 -8.47 10.88 8.03
N ILE A 70 -8.40 9.66 8.53
CA ILE A 70 -9.55 8.73 8.53
C ILE A 70 -10.74 9.25 9.34
N LYS A 71 -10.53 10.21 10.23
CA LYS A 71 -11.62 10.87 10.98
C LYS A 71 -12.70 11.49 10.09
N PHE A 72 -12.35 11.90 8.89
CA PHE A 72 -13.30 12.54 7.97
C PHE A 72 -14.33 11.56 7.42
N PRO A 73 -13.96 10.41 6.80
CA PRO A 73 -14.96 9.45 6.37
C PRO A 73 -15.73 8.80 7.53
N HIS A 74 -15.18 8.74 8.75
CA HIS A 74 -15.93 8.27 9.93
C HIS A 74 -17.12 9.15 10.35
N ARG A 75 -17.34 10.30 9.71
CA ARG A 75 -18.51 11.16 9.93
C ARG A 75 -19.73 10.71 9.18
N TYR A 76 -19.58 9.85 8.19
CA TYR A 76 -20.62 9.46 7.25
C TYR A 76 -21.02 8.00 7.45
N ASN A 77 -22.31 7.71 7.16
CA ASN A 77 -22.88 6.37 7.33
C ASN A 77 -23.15 5.68 5.99
N SER A 78 -23.35 6.44 4.90
CA SER A 78 -23.54 5.85 3.58
C SER A 78 -22.19 5.44 2.97
N PHE A 79 -22.14 4.30 2.30
CA PHE A 79 -20.92 3.81 1.65
C PHE A 79 -20.38 4.79 0.61
N SER A 80 -21.28 5.45 -0.14
CA SER A 80 -20.90 6.42 -1.16
C SER A 80 -20.28 7.68 -0.55
N ASP A 81 -20.83 8.19 0.57
CA ASP A 81 -20.26 9.35 1.26
C ASP A 81 -18.94 9.02 1.95
N VAL A 82 -18.83 7.82 2.55
CA VAL A 82 -17.56 7.32 3.08
C VAL A 82 -16.50 7.24 1.98
N GLU A 83 -16.80 6.67 0.82
CA GLU A 83 -15.88 6.55 -0.29
C GLU A 83 -15.39 7.91 -0.80
N VAL A 84 -16.32 8.83 -1.05
CA VAL A 84 -16.01 10.18 -1.55
C VAL A 84 -15.17 10.97 -0.55
N SER A 85 -15.61 11.03 0.71
CA SER A 85 -14.90 11.78 1.75
C SER A 85 -13.53 11.18 2.06
N ALA A 86 -13.40 9.84 2.03
CA ALA A 86 -12.13 9.13 2.16
C ALA A 86 -11.16 9.45 1.01
N PHE A 87 -11.65 9.48 -0.22
CA PHE A 87 -10.81 9.82 -1.38
C PHE A 87 -10.29 11.26 -1.27
N ILE A 88 -11.16 12.23 -0.97
CA ILE A 88 -10.76 13.64 -0.81
C ILE A 88 -9.76 13.79 0.35
N ALA A 89 -10.06 13.19 1.52
CA ALA A 89 -9.19 13.26 2.67
C ALA A 89 -7.82 12.64 2.40
N SER A 90 -7.77 11.49 1.74
CA SER A 90 -6.52 10.81 1.38
C SER A 90 -5.68 11.64 0.40
N CYS A 91 -6.29 12.25 -0.62
CA CYS A 91 -5.60 13.10 -1.59
C CYS A 91 -4.87 14.28 -0.94
N LEU A 92 -5.41 14.82 0.15
CA LEU A 92 -4.85 15.95 0.90
C LEU A 92 -3.95 15.51 2.06
N ALA A 93 -3.88 14.22 2.41
CA ALA A 93 -3.15 13.68 3.56
C ALA A 93 -1.62 13.71 3.38
N TYR A 94 -1.04 14.93 3.26
CA TYR A 94 0.39 15.16 3.21
C TYR A 94 0.78 16.44 3.96
N GLY A 95 1.99 16.49 4.49
CA GLY A 95 2.45 17.58 5.34
C GLY A 95 1.94 17.46 6.78
N LYS A 96 1.69 18.59 7.44
CA LYS A 96 1.24 18.62 8.84
C LYS A 96 -0.26 18.36 8.95
N VAL A 97 -0.66 17.44 9.84
CA VAL A 97 -2.06 17.01 10.02
C VAL A 97 -3.01 18.20 10.24
N GLY A 98 -2.68 19.13 11.12
CA GLY A 98 -3.55 20.30 11.38
C GLY A 98 -3.80 21.17 10.15
N LEU A 99 -2.79 21.29 9.25
CA LEU A 99 -2.92 22.15 8.06
C LEU A 99 -3.80 21.51 6.98
N PHE A 100 -3.55 20.25 6.63
CA PHE A 100 -4.41 19.62 5.62
C PHE A 100 -5.82 19.33 6.16
N SER A 101 -5.97 19.02 7.44
CA SER A 101 -7.28 18.82 8.06
C SER A 101 -8.18 20.05 7.91
N ALA A 102 -7.63 21.25 8.10
CA ALA A 102 -8.40 22.49 7.90
C ALA A 102 -8.89 22.66 6.44
N VAL A 103 -8.11 22.17 5.46
CA VAL A 103 -8.51 22.24 4.06
C VAL A 103 -9.56 21.19 3.73
N VAL A 104 -9.40 19.94 4.20
CA VAL A 104 -10.42 18.89 4.05
C VAL A 104 -11.74 19.34 4.69
N GLU A 105 -11.67 19.92 5.90
CA GLU A 105 -12.84 20.45 6.61
C GLU A 105 -13.60 21.47 5.76
N LYS A 106 -12.89 22.44 5.18
CA LYS A 106 -13.52 23.46 4.32
C LYS A 106 -14.22 22.83 3.11
N ILE A 107 -13.60 21.84 2.46
CA ILE A 107 -14.18 21.16 1.30
C ILE A 107 -15.44 20.40 1.73
N LEU A 108 -15.34 19.56 2.77
CA LEU A 108 -16.46 18.75 3.22
C LEU A 108 -17.59 19.57 3.82
N SER A 109 -17.28 20.72 4.46
CA SER A 109 -18.33 21.64 4.95
C SER A 109 -19.16 22.26 3.80
N VAL A 110 -18.55 22.53 2.63
CA VAL A 110 -19.27 22.95 1.43
C VAL A 110 -20.13 21.83 0.87
N MET A 111 -19.66 20.58 0.97
CA MET A 111 -20.40 19.41 0.47
C MET A 111 -21.59 19.01 1.37
N GLY A 112 -21.57 19.41 2.63
CA GLY A 112 -22.65 19.15 3.58
C GLY A 112 -22.75 17.70 4.04
N GLU A 113 -23.98 17.23 4.24
CA GLU A 113 -24.25 15.92 4.83
C GLU A 113 -24.03 14.76 3.85
N SER A 114 -24.12 14.99 2.54
CA SER A 114 -23.88 13.98 1.52
C SER A 114 -22.89 14.47 0.46
N PRO A 115 -21.58 14.24 0.68
CA PRO A 115 -20.54 14.52 -0.30
C PRO A 115 -20.77 13.86 -1.67
N TYR A 116 -21.37 12.68 -1.70
CA TYR A 116 -21.67 11.97 -2.94
C TYR A 116 -22.73 12.71 -3.77
N GLU A 117 -23.87 13.05 -3.17
CA GLU A 117 -24.94 13.79 -3.85
C GLU A 117 -24.46 15.19 -4.29
N PHE A 118 -23.67 15.86 -3.43
CA PHE A 118 -23.04 17.12 -3.81
C PHE A 118 -22.22 16.97 -5.10
N LEU A 119 -21.41 15.90 -5.20
CA LEU A 119 -20.58 15.67 -6.39
C LEU A 119 -21.41 15.34 -7.63
N LEU A 120 -22.47 14.54 -7.52
CA LEU A 120 -23.35 14.27 -8.66
C LEU A 120 -24.01 15.55 -9.15
N GLY A 121 -24.38 16.44 -8.24
CA GLY A 121 -24.94 17.75 -8.58
C GLY A 121 -23.90 18.86 -8.80
N PHE A 122 -22.59 18.57 -8.77
CA PHE A 122 -21.55 19.58 -8.85
C PHE A 122 -21.58 20.34 -10.18
N ASP A 123 -21.70 21.67 -10.10
CA ASP A 123 -21.71 22.60 -11.23
C ASP A 123 -20.60 23.64 -11.10
N LEU A 124 -19.73 23.73 -12.11
CA LEU A 124 -18.58 24.64 -12.08
C LEU A 124 -18.96 26.12 -11.97
N LYS A 125 -20.11 26.54 -12.53
CA LYS A 125 -20.54 27.94 -12.47
C LYS A 125 -21.07 28.31 -11.08
N ARG A 126 -21.85 27.39 -10.48
CA ARG A 126 -22.46 27.56 -9.16
C ARG A 126 -21.43 27.36 -8.03
N ASP A 127 -20.62 26.30 -8.10
CA ASP A 127 -19.86 25.81 -6.94
C ASP A 127 -18.42 26.34 -6.88
N ARG A 128 -17.84 26.75 -8.02
CA ARG A 128 -16.50 27.38 -8.04
C ARG A 128 -16.40 28.63 -7.15
N PRO A 129 -17.38 29.56 -7.15
CA PRO A 129 -17.38 30.71 -6.22
C PRO A 129 -17.36 30.29 -4.75
N ILE A 130 -18.12 29.24 -4.37
CA ILE A 130 -18.22 28.76 -2.98
C ILE A 130 -16.91 28.12 -2.53
N LEU A 131 -16.22 27.43 -3.43
CA LEU A 131 -14.91 26.79 -3.20
C LEU A 131 -13.73 27.76 -3.36
N ARG A 132 -13.99 29.03 -3.62
CA ARG A 132 -12.96 30.04 -3.91
C ARG A 132 -11.95 30.17 -2.75
N GLY A 133 -10.67 30.21 -3.10
CA GLY A 133 -9.57 30.43 -2.15
C GLY A 133 -9.16 29.19 -1.35
N ILE A 134 -9.82 28.05 -1.55
CA ILE A 134 -9.38 26.79 -0.96
C ILE A 134 -8.12 26.34 -1.73
N LYS A 135 -6.98 26.31 -1.07
CA LYS A 135 -5.71 25.81 -1.62
C LYS A 135 -4.86 25.15 -0.54
N TYR A 136 -3.97 24.28 -0.96
CA TYR A 136 -3.08 23.61 -0.03
C TYR A 136 -1.70 23.35 -0.64
N ARG A 137 -0.68 24.04 -0.12
CA ARG A 137 0.75 23.90 -0.52
C ARG A 137 0.95 24.01 -2.03
N PHE A 138 1.09 22.87 -2.72
CA PHE A 138 1.33 22.78 -4.16
C PHE A 138 0.05 22.76 -5.00
N ASN A 139 -1.10 22.60 -4.34
CA ASN A 139 -2.38 22.53 -5.01
C ASN A 139 -3.06 23.89 -4.97
N GLU A 140 -3.20 24.51 -6.10
CA GLU A 140 -3.95 25.74 -6.24
C GLU A 140 -5.48 25.46 -6.20
N ASN A 141 -6.26 26.51 -6.11
CA ASN A 141 -7.74 26.38 -6.03
C ASN A 141 -8.32 25.60 -7.23
N ASP A 142 -7.82 25.89 -8.44
CA ASP A 142 -8.29 25.22 -9.64
C ASP A 142 -7.88 23.73 -9.69
N ASP A 143 -6.79 23.32 -9.04
CA ASP A 143 -6.43 21.91 -8.93
C ASP A 143 -7.40 21.15 -8.03
N ILE A 144 -7.85 21.77 -6.94
CA ILE A 144 -8.87 21.18 -6.03
C ILE A 144 -10.20 21.09 -6.75
N ILE A 145 -10.62 22.17 -7.42
CA ILE A 145 -11.86 22.18 -8.22
C ILE A 145 -11.81 21.12 -9.31
N CYS A 146 -10.65 20.98 -9.98
CA CYS A 146 -10.46 19.95 -11.01
C CYS A 146 -10.53 18.55 -10.41
N LEU A 147 -9.96 18.28 -9.23
CA LEU A 147 -10.07 16.99 -8.56
C LEU A 147 -11.55 16.62 -8.31
N LEU A 148 -12.38 17.57 -7.82
CA LEU A 148 -13.80 17.36 -7.61
C LEU A 148 -14.56 17.13 -8.94
N PHE A 149 -14.22 17.90 -9.97
CA PHE A 149 -14.78 17.74 -11.30
C PHE A 149 -14.45 16.35 -11.88
N LEU A 150 -13.20 15.91 -11.79
CA LEU A 150 -12.79 14.58 -12.25
C LEU A 150 -13.48 13.47 -11.48
N LEU A 151 -13.59 13.62 -10.16
CA LEU A 151 -14.29 12.66 -9.30
C LEU A 151 -15.76 12.55 -9.68
N ARG A 152 -16.46 13.68 -9.87
CA ARG A 152 -17.82 13.71 -10.41
C ARG A 152 -17.95 12.90 -11.69
N ARG A 153 -17.09 13.16 -12.70
CA ARG A 153 -17.12 12.48 -14.00
C ARG A 153 -16.97 10.96 -13.90
N ILE A 154 -16.17 10.49 -12.93
CA ILE A 154 -16.04 9.06 -12.64
C ILE A 154 -17.32 8.52 -11.98
N LEU A 155 -17.86 9.22 -10.98
CA LEU A 155 -19.08 8.79 -10.30
C LEU A 155 -20.29 8.76 -11.25
N GLU A 156 -20.43 9.73 -12.15
CA GLU A 156 -21.47 9.74 -13.19
C GLU A 156 -21.39 8.49 -14.09
N LYS A 157 -20.18 8.04 -14.41
CA LYS A 157 -19.99 6.92 -15.35
C LYS A 157 -20.00 5.54 -14.66
N TYR A 158 -19.46 5.45 -13.46
CA TYR A 158 -19.21 4.15 -12.80
C TYR A 158 -20.01 3.99 -11.50
N SER A 159 -20.72 5.02 -11.05
CA SER A 159 -21.47 5.09 -9.79
C SER A 159 -20.61 5.02 -8.52
N SER A 160 -19.40 4.51 -8.57
CA SER A 160 -18.46 4.46 -7.44
C SER A 160 -17.01 4.38 -7.93
N LEU A 161 -16.06 4.72 -7.05
CA LEU A 161 -14.64 4.50 -7.31
C LEU A 161 -14.30 3.01 -7.29
N GLU A 162 -15.00 2.19 -6.49
CA GLU A 162 -14.83 0.73 -6.52
C GLU A 162 -15.11 0.19 -7.92
N ASN A 163 -16.24 0.53 -8.51
CA ASN A 163 -16.61 0.06 -9.84
C ASN A 163 -15.58 0.50 -10.89
N ALA A 164 -15.14 1.76 -10.83
CA ALA A 164 -14.10 2.26 -11.72
C ALA A 164 -12.77 1.51 -11.55
N PHE A 165 -12.34 1.25 -10.30
CA PHE A 165 -11.12 0.50 -9.99
C PHE A 165 -11.20 -0.94 -10.50
N ARG A 166 -12.35 -1.59 -10.32
CA ARG A 166 -12.59 -2.99 -10.73
C ARG A 166 -12.46 -3.21 -12.22
N THR A 167 -12.67 -2.19 -13.06
CA THR A 167 -12.46 -2.31 -14.51
C THR A 167 -10.99 -2.60 -14.88
N PHE A 168 -10.06 -2.32 -13.98
CA PHE A 168 -8.62 -2.52 -14.16
C PHE A 168 -8.05 -3.62 -13.24
N TYR A 169 -8.86 -4.17 -12.33
CA TYR A 169 -8.40 -5.16 -11.38
C TYR A 169 -8.35 -6.55 -11.99
N ASN A 170 -7.16 -7.16 -11.95
CA ASN A 170 -6.96 -8.56 -12.30
C ASN A 170 -6.57 -9.34 -11.03
N PRO A 171 -7.34 -10.39 -10.64
CA PRO A 171 -7.02 -11.24 -9.49
C PRO A 171 -5.66 -11.93 -9.57
N ASP A 172 -5.14 -12.18 -10.79
CA ASP A 172 -3.85 -12.84 -11.01
C ASP A 172 -2.67 -11.90 -10.80
N ASP A 173 -2.88 -10.57 -10.77
CA ASP A 173 -1.81 -9.64 -10.46
C ASP A 173 -1.26 -9.87 -9.04
N PRO A 174 0.06 -9.69 -8.82
CA PRO A 174 0.68 -9.90 -7.50
C PRO A 174 0.18 -8.93 -6.44
N ASP A 175 -0.26 -7.74 -6.85
CA ASP A 175 -0.78 -6.67 -6.00
C ASP A 175 -1.71 -5.72 -6.80
N ILE A 176 -2.21 -4.70 -6.13
CA ILE A 176 -3.15 -3.71 -6.71
C ILE A 176 -2.49 -2.68 -7.63
N GLY A 177 -1.20 -2.77 -7.90
CA GLY A 177 -0.44 -1.71 -8.60
C GLY A 177 -0.95 -1.42 -10.01
N ASN A 178 -1.24 -2.46 -10.81
CA ASN A 178 -1.77 -2.30 -12.16
C ASN A 178 -3.17 -1.68 -12.15
N ALA A 179 -4.05 -2.14 -11.27
CA ALA A 179 -5.40 -1.57 -11.13
C ALA A 179 -5.36 -0.11 -10.67
N LEU A 180 -4.48 0.23 -9.72
CA LEU A 180 -4.27 1.61 -9.30
C LEU A 180 -3.75 2.48 -10.46
N ALA A 181 -2.80 1.98 -11.24
CA ALA A 181 -2.30 2.69 -12.42
C ALA A 181 -3.40 2.93 -13.45
N GLY A 182 -4.28 1.94 -13.68
CA GLY A 182 -5.45 2.06 -14.54
C GLY A 182 -6.43 3.11 -14.07
N LEU A 183 -6.79 3.11 -12.79
CA LEU A 183 -7.66 4.13 -12.19
C LEU A 183 -7.07 5.53 -12.33
N ILE A 184 -5.78 5.72 -12.02
CA ILE A 184 -5.10 7.00 -12.19
C ILE A 184 -5.09 7.43 -13.68
N GLY A 185 -4.84 6.49 -14.59
CA GLY A 185 -4.94 6.71 -16.04
C GLY A 185 -6.33 7.19 -16.46
N LEU A 186 -7.39 6.59 -15.90
CA LEU A 186 -8.77 6.99 -16.13
C LEU A 186 -9.03 8.43 -15.69
N PHE A 187 -8.63 8.81 -14.46
CA PHE A 187 -8.73 10.21 -14.01
C PHE A 187 -8.02 11.17 -14.98
N LEU A 188 -6.80 10.82 -15.41
CA LEU A 188 -5.99 11.68 -16.27
C LEU A 188 -6.45 11.68 -17.75
N SER A 189 -7.33 10.78 -18.16
CA SER A 189 -7.92 10.76 -19.51
C SER A 189 -9.10 11.72 -19.68
N ILE A 190 -9.70 12.17 -18.56
CA ILE A 190 -10.86 13.08 -18.61
C ILE A 190 -10.38 14.48 -19.03
N ASN A 191 -11.06 15.08 -20.01
CA ASN A 191 -10.75 16.41 -20.50
C ASN A 191 -11.02 17.47 -19.42
N THR A 192 -10.05 18.36 -19.18
CA THR A 192 -10.10 19.39 -18.12
C THR A 192 -10.34 20.79 -18.62
N THR A 193 -10.72 20.95 -19.89
CA THR A 193 -10.92 22.28 -20.53
C THR A 193 -11.98 23.10 -19.80
N GLU A 194 -13.01 22.47 -19.23
CA GLU A 194 -14.04 23.16 -18.46
C GLU A 194 -13.47 23.87 -17.21
N VAL A 195 -12.42 23.31 -16.59
CA VAL A 195 -11.80 23.88 -15.40
C VAL A 195 -10.70 24.88 -15.74
N TYR A 196 -9.76 24.49 -16.61
CA TYR A 196 -8.56 25.30 -16.91
C TYR A 196 -8.64 26.11 -18.21
N ARG A 197 -9.78 26.06 -18.92
CA ARG A 197 -9.97 26.66 -20.27
C ARG A 197 -9.07 26.03 -21.35
N LYS A 198 -8.28 25.05 -21.02
CA LYS A 198 -7.44 24.21 -21.87
C LYS A 198 -7.37 22.82 -21.28
N ASP A 199 -7.14 21.79 -22.09
CA ASP A 199 -6.91 20.44 -21.59
C ASP A 199 -5.50 20.35 -20.99
N LEU A 200 -5.40 20.57 -19.68
CA LEU A 200 -4.14 20.65 -18.92
C LEU A 200 -4.10 19.64 -17.78
N ARG A 201 -2.87 19.24 -17.45
CA ARG A 201 -2.53 18.42 -16.27
C ARG A 201 -1.43 19.14 -15.48
N PRO A 202 -1.76 20.24 -14.77
CA PRO A 202 -0.77 21.02 -14.02
C PRO A 202 -0.15 20.17 -12.90
N PRO A 203 1.07 20.53 -12.45
CA PRO A 203 1.78 19.79 -11.40
C PRO A 203 0.96 19.60 -10.12
N GLY A 204 0.16 20.61 -9.72
CA GLY A 204 -0.71 20.50 -8.55
C GLY A 204 -1.78 19.45 -8.69
N LEU A 205 -2.43 19.32 -9.85
CA LEU A 205 -3.37 18.25 -10.14
C LEU A 205 -2.68 16.88 -10.17
N LEU A 206 -1.54 16.78 -10.87
CA LEU A 206 -0.77 15.54 -10.96
C LEU A 206 -0.29 15.05 -9.60
N GLN A 207 -0.07 15.96 -8.65
CA GLN A 207 0.32 15.60 -7.30
C GLN A 207 -0.78 14.81 -6.57
N PHE A 208 -2.07 15.05 -6.85
CA PHE A 208 -3.15 14.24 -6.29
C PHE A 208 -3.18 12.81 -6.84
N LEU A 209 -2.72 12.62 -8.07
CA LEU A 209 -2.89 11.41 -8.87
C LEU A 209 -1.54 10.76 -9.25
N PRO A 210 -0.70 10.40 -8.26
CA PRO A 210 0.57 9.74 -8.54
C PRO A 210 0.34 8.31 -9.02
N SER A 211 1.15 7.86 -10.00
CA SER A 211 1.02 6.51 -10.57
C SER A 211 2.19 5.60 -10.17
N PRO A 212 1.92 4.31 -9.86
CA PRO A 212 2.96 3.29 -9.66
C PRO A 212 3.87 3.13 -10.87
N LEU A 213 3.33 3.25 -12.09
CA LEU A 213 4.10 3.14 -13.34
C LEU A 213 5.16 4.25 -13.49
N LYS A 214 4.97 5.38 -12.79
CA LYS A 214 5.97 6.47 -12.72
C LYS A 214 6.91 6.32 -11.52
N GLY A 215 6.90 5.18 -10.86
CA GLY A 215 7.76 4.88 -9.71
C GLY A 215 7.35 5.51 -8.39
N SER A 216 6.22 6.23 -8.33
CA SER A 216 5.73 6.82 -7.08
C SER A 216 5.34 5.73 -6.09
N ALA A 217 5.66 5.90 -4.79
CA ALA A 217 5.17 5.04 -3.71
C ALA A 217 3.65 5.10 -3.52
N CYS A 218 2.96 6.03 -4.15
CA CYS A 218 1.49 6.20 -4.12
C CYS A 218 0.88 6.17 -2.71
N LYS A 219 1.59 6.70 -1.69
CA LYS A 219 1.21 6.63 -0.28
C LYS A 219 -0.27 6.96 -0.05
N ARG A 220 -0.77 8.04 -0.65
CA ARG A 220 -2.13 8.53 -0.42
C ARG A 220 -3.19 7.65 -1.08
N ALA A 221 -2.93 7.17 -2.28
CA ALA A 221 -3.82 6.21 -2.95
C ALA A 221 -3.84 4.87 -2.23
N ASN A 222 -2.69 4.36 -1.78
CA ASN A 222 -2.63 3.14 -0.97
C ASN A 222 -3.32 3.32 0.40
N LEU A 223 -3.27 4.51 0.99
CA LEU A 223 -4.01 4.84 2.21
C LEU A 223 -5.52 4.76 1.99
N PHE A 224 -6.01 5.35 0.90
CA PHE A 224 -7.41 5.25 0.49
C PHE A 224 -7.83 3.79 0.28
N LEU A 225 -7.06 3.03 -0.50
CA LEU A 225 -7.36 1.62 -0.78
C LEU A 225 -7.33 0.76 0.49
N ARG A 226 -6.42 1.04 1.44
CA ARG A 226 -6.44 0.37 2.74
C ARG A 226 -7.77 0.61 3.46
N TRP A 227 -8.21 1.86 3.57
CA TRP A 227 -9.47 2.21 4.23
C TRP A 227 -10.68 1.54 3.57
N MET A 228 -10.69 1.46 2.24
CA MET A 228 -11.84 0.91 1.49
C MET A 228 -11.90 -0.61 1.52
N VAL A 229 -10.77 -1.30 1.48
CA VAL A 229 -10.68 -2.77 1.28
C VAL A 229 -10.51 -3.52 2.59
N ARG A 230 -9.71 -2.99 3.53
CA ARG A 230 -9.42 -3.66 4.80
C ARG A 230 -10.60 -3.48 5.75
N ASP A 231 -11.06 -4.58 6.35
CA ASP A 231 -12.27 -4.68 7.18
C ASP A 231 -11.95 -4.84 8.69
N ARG A 232 -10.86 -4.21 9.15
CA ARG A 232 -10.35 -4.37 10.53
C ARG A 232 -10.02 -3.02 11.17
N ASP A 233 -10.10 -3.01 12.51
CA ASP A 233 -9.75 -1.89 13.38
C ASP A 233 -10.60 -0.64 13.09
N ILE A 234 -10.04 0.31 12.36
CA ILE A 234 -10.68 1.59 12.01
C ILE A 234 -10.98 1.72 10.52
N ASP A 235 -10.54 0.75 9.71
CA ASP A 235 -10.77 0.73 8.27
C ASP A 235 -12.21 0.27 7.97
N PHE A 236 -12.79 0.68 6.85
CA PHE A 236 -14.21 0.50 6.55
C PHE A 236 -14.54 -0.83 5.86
N GLY A 237 -13.64 -1.34 5.03
CA GLY A 237 -13.85 -2.59 4.30
C GLY A 237 -15.12 -2.62 3.45
N ILE A 238 -15.50 -1.48 2.87
CA ILE A 238 -16.72 -1.35 2.06
C ILE A 238 -16.53 -1.89 0.64
N TRP A 239 -15.30 -1.90 0.12
CA TRP A 239 -14.99 -2.52 -1.18
C TRP A 239 -14.90 -4.03 -1.03
N LYS A 240 -15.78 -4.74 -1.70
CA LYS A 240 -15.84 -6.21 -1.65
C LYS A 240 -15.18 -6.82 -2.88
N GLY A 241 -14.63 -8.01 -2.73
CA GLY A 241 -14.03 -8.76 -3.85
C GLY A 241 -12.61 -8.38 -4.22
N ILE A 242 -11.96 -7.49 -3.45
CA ILE A 242 -10.52 -7.23 -3.52
C ILE A 242 -9.92 -7.77 -2.22
N PRO A 243 -9.08 -8.81 -2.27
CA PRO A 243 -8.45 -9.34 -1.08
C PRO A 243 -7.50 -8.33 -0.45
N LYS A 244 -7.56 -8.16 0.87
CA LYS A 244 -6.62 -7.29 1.61
C LYS A 244 -5.16 -7.75 1.49
N SER A 245 -4.92 -9.02 1.20
CA SER A 245 -3.60 -9.57 0.88
C SER A 245 -2.96 -8.98 -0.39
N LYS A 246 -3.76 -8.37 -1.28
CA LYS A 246 -3.28 -7.68 -2.49
C LYS A 246 -2.90 -6.21 -2.27
N LEU A 247 -3.27 -5.63 -1.13
CA LEU A 247 -2.94 -4.25 -0.80
C LEU A 247 -1.43 -4.02 -0.69
N VAL A 248 -1.02 -2.77 -1.00
CA VAL A 248 0.36 -2.29 -0.85
C VAL A 248 0.41 -1.22 0.23
N ILE A 249 1.41 -1.27 1.09
CA ILE A 249 1.52 -0.39 2.26
C ILE A 249 1.56 1.10 1.86
N PRO A 250 0.83 1.99 2.57
CA PRO A 250 0.94 3.43 2.42
C PRO A 250 2.32 3.93 2.88
N LEU A 251 3.33 3.79 2.02
CA LEU A 251 4.72 4.08 2.36
C LEU A 251 4.94 5.59 2.54
N ASP A 252 5.21 6.00 3.77
CA ASP A 252 5.68 7.34 4.09
C ASP A 252 7.07 7.33 4.75
N THR A 253 7.56 8.50 5.17
CA THR A 253 8.88 8.62 5.81
C THR A 253 8.97 7.87 7.13
N HIS A 254 7.88 7.73 7.88
CA HIS A 254 7.84 7.02 9.16
C HIS A 254 7.89 5.52 8.93
N ILE A 255 7.03 5.01 8.05
CA ILE A 255 7.02 3.59 7.64
C ILE A 255 8.35 3.20 7.00
N ALA A 256 8.89 4.02 6.09
CA ALA A 256 10.19 3.75 5.46
C ALA A 256 11.33 3.64 6.50
N ARG A 257 11.33 4.53 7.50
CA ARG A 257 12.33 4.53 8.58
C ARG A 257 12.20 3.29 9.47
N ILE A 258 10.97 2.96 9.89
CA ILE A 258 10.70 1.80 10.75
C ILE A 258 11.00 0.51 9.99
N SER A 259 10.61 0.42 8.72
CA SER A 259 10.86 -0.75 7.88
C SER A 259 12.36 -1.05 7.71
N ARG A 260 13.19 -0.01 7.54
CA ARG A 260 14.65 -0.20 7.55
C ARG A 260 15.17 -0.65 8.92
N CYS A 261 14.62 -0.12 10.00
CA CYS A 261 14.99 -0.52 11.35
C CYS A 261 14.65 -1.99 11.64
N LEU A 262 13.49 -2.46 11.17
CA LEU A 262 13.03 -3.84 11.31
C LEU A 262 13.65 -4.80 10.28
N GLY A 263 14.43 -4.30 9.32
CA GLY A 263 15.06 -5.12 8.30
C GLY A 263 14.13 -5.55 7.16
N PHE A 264 12.97 -4.89 6.99
CA PHE A 264 12.04 -5.18 5.89
C PHE A 264 12.55 -4.71 4.53
N THR A 265 13.46 -3.75 4.50
CA THR A 265 14.07 -3.20 3.29
C THR A 265 15.43 -2.59 3.57
N GLY A 266 16.33 -2.71 2.59
CA GLY A 266 17.59 -1.97 2.55
C GLY A 266 17.55 -0.73 1.63
N ARG A 267 16.43 -0.49 0.93
CA ARG A 267 16.31 0.59 -0.06
C ARG A 267 16.37 1.98 0.58
N LYS A 268 17.06 2.90 -0.08
CA LYS A 268 17.11 4.32 0.31
C LYS A 268 15.97 5.13 -0.32
N SER A 269 15.62 4.83 -1.58
CA SER A 269 14.54 5.50 -2.32
C SER A 269 13.17 5.07 -1.80
N GLN A 270 12.30 6.04 -1.52
CA GLN A 270 10.91 5.81 -1.11
C GLN A 270 10.03 5.82 -2.36
N ASP A 271 10.07 4.74 -3.10
CA ASP A 271 9.41 4.51 -4.37
C ASP A 271 8.43 3.31 -4.30
N TRP A 272 7.77 3.00 -5.43
CA TRP A 272 6.87 1.85 -5.52
C TRP A 272 7.57 0.54 -5.17
N LYS A 273 8.81 0.37 -5.63
CA LYS A 273 9.59 -0.85 -5.36
C LYS A 273 9.82 -1.04 -3.86
N MET A 274 10.09 0.05 -3.12
CA MET A 274 10.22 -0.04 -1.66
C MET A 274 8.89 -0.38 -1.00
N ALA A 275 7.77 0.20 -1.45
CA ALA A 275 6.45 -0.11 -0.90
C ALA A 275 6.10 -1.59 -1.09
N VAL A 276 6.35 -2.16 -2.27
CA VAL A 276 6.14 -3.59 -2.56
C VAL A 276 7.09 -4.47 -1.74
N GLU A 277 8.36 -4.12 -1.62
CA GLU A 277 9.35 -4.87 -0.81
C GLU A 277 8.95 -4.94 0.67
N VAL A 278 8.57 -3.81 1.25
CA VAL A 278 8.07 -3.73 2.64
C VAL A 278 6.79 -4.55 2.81
N THR A 279 5.85 -4.44 1.87
CA THR A 279 4.60 -5.22 1.90
C THR A 279 4.88 -6.72 1.80
N SER A 280 5.83 -7.13 0.97
CA SER A 280 6.25 -8.53 0.82
C SER A 280 6.86 -9.08 2.12
N ALA A 281 7.64 -8.27 2.84
CA ALA A 281 8.17 -8.66 4.15
C ALA A 281 7.04 -8.81 5.19
N LEU A 282 6.09 -7.88 5.21
CA LEU A 282 4.90 -7.94 6.09
C LEU A 282 3.99 -9.12 5.75
N ARG A 283 3.82 -9.46 4.46
CA ARG A 283 3.04 -10.61 4.00
C ARG A 283 3.60 -11.95 4.50
N LYS A 284 4.92 -12.05 4.73
CA LYS A 284 5.52 -13.23 5.38
C LYS A 284 5.10 -13.38 6.84
N LEU A 285 4.74 -12.28 7.50
CA LEU A 285 4.27 -12.27 8.90
C LEU A 285 2.76 -12.50 8.99
N ASP A 286 2.00 -11.90 8.08
CA ASP A 286 0.55 -12.08 7.96
C ASP A 286 0.16 -12.12 6.46
N PRO A 287 0.01 -13.32 5.88
CA PRO A 287 -0.32 -13.48 4.46
C PRO A 287 -1.69 -12.92 4.08
N GLU A 288 -2.66 -12.98 4.99
CA GLU A 288 -4.03 -12.55 4.75
C GLU A 288 -4.21 -11.03 4.90
N ASP A 289 -3.45 -10.40 5.81
CA ASP A 289 -3.53 -8.97 6.09
C ASP A 289 -2.13 -8.35 6.26
N PRO A 290 -1.36 -8.19 5.20
CA PRO A 290 0.00 -7.63 5.28
C PRO A 290 0.03 -6.19 5.80
N LEU A 291 -1.10 -5.47 5.76
CA LEU A 291 -1.21 -4.10 6.26
C LEU A 291 -1.70 -4.00 7.71
N LYS A 292 -1.89 -5.12 8.39
CA LYS A 292 -2.35 -5.21 9.79
C LYS A 292 -1.62 -4.27 10.74
N TYR A 293 -0.31 -4.13 10.57
CA TYR A 293 0.52 -3.33 11.48
C TYR A 293 0.70 -1.87 11.04
N ASP A 294 0.27 -1.51 9.83
CA ASP A 294 0.59 -0.22 9.19
C ASP A 294 0.21 0.99 10.05
N PHE A 295 -1.05 1.05 10.52
CA PHE A 295 -1.53 2.18 11.30
C PHE A 295 -0.73 2.37 12.61
N ALA A 296 -0.54 1.30 13.37
CA ALA A 296 0.19 1.34 14.62
C ALA A 296 1.66 1.73 14.42
N LEU A 297 2.31 1.19 13.39
CA LEU A 297 3.69 1.52 13.04
C LEU A 297 3.83 2.98 12.58
N CYS A 298 2.92 3.46 11.75
CA CYS A 298 2.92 4.83 11.25
C CYS A 298 2.82 5.82 12.43
N HIS A 299 1.84 5.63 13.32
CA HIS A 299 1.64 6.49 14.47
C HIS A 299 2.77 6.37 15.51
N HIS A 300 3.36 5.20 15.70
CA HIS A 300 4.60 5.05 16.50
C HIS A 300 5.74 5.90 15.91
N GLY A 301 5.84 5.96 14.58
CA GLY A 301 6.81 6.84 13.92
C GLY A 301 6.50 8.33 14.06
N ILE A 302 5.23 8.72 13.97
CA ILE A 302 4.75 10.11 14.11
C ILE A 302 4.98 10.63 15.53
N SER A 303 4.76 9.80 16.56
CA SER A 303 4.95 10.18 17.98
C SER A 303 6.41 10.45 18.37
N GLY A 304 7.37 10.22 17.45
CA GLY A 304 8.79 10.42 17.71
C GLY A 304 9.45 9.28 18.50
N MET A 305 8.70 8.24 18.87
CA MET A 305 9.21 7.06 19.59
C MET A 305 10.22 6.26 18.77
N CYS A 306 10.19 6.35 17.45
CA CYS A 306 11.21 5.78 16.57
C CYS A 306 12.02 6.88 15.89
N ARG A 307 13.31 6.99 16.19
CA ARG A 307 14.25 7.93 15.55
C ARG A 307 15.08 7.32 14.41
N GLY A 308 14.92 6.01 14.15
CA GLY A 308 15.58 5.30 13.05
C GLY A 308 17.07 5.05 13.23
N ARG A 309 17.61 5.22 14.43
CA ARG A 309 19.01 4.92 14.78
C ARG A 309 19.03 3.78 15.79
N LYS A 310 19.62 2.64 15.43
CA LYS A 310 19.65 1.40 16.25
C LYS A 310 20.36 1.54 17.62
N GLU A 311 21.02 2.67 17.89
CA GLU A 311 21.97 2.81 19.02
C GLU A 311 21.59 3.91 20.03
N THR A 312 20.39 4.47 20.00
CA THR A 312 19.99 5.52 20.95
C THR A 312 19.33 4.92 22.18
N GLU A 313 19.39 5.63 23.32
CA GLU A 313 18.64 5.29 24.54
C GLU A 313 17.15 5.09 24.25
N THR A 314 16.58 5.83 23.30
CA THR A 314 15.20 5.67 22.82
C THR A 314 14.92 4.24 22.31
N CYS A 315 15.92 3.56 21.74
CA CYS A 315 15.78 2.19 21.26
C CYS A 315 15.82 1.16 22.41
N ARG A 316 16.38 1.48 23.58
CA ARG A 316 16.40 0.56 24.73
C ARG A 316 15.01 0.29 25.27
N GLY A 317 14.11 1.29 25.24
CA GLY A 317 12.69 1.18 25.62
C GLY A 317 11.72 0.99 24.46
N CYS A 318 12.19 0.76 23.23
CA CYS A 318 11.33 0.67 22.06
C CYS A 318 10.45 -0.59 22.11
N ALA A 319 9.13 -0.42 21.95
CA ALA A 319 8.15 -1.53 21.92
C ALA A 319 8.38 -2.52 20.79
N LEU A 320 9.09 -2.09 19.70
CA LEU A 320 9.42 -2.90 18.52
C LEU A 320 10.78 -3.59 18.63
N ARG A 321 11.51 -3.41 19.74
CA ARG A 321 12.80 -4.07 19.94
C ARG A 321 12.60 -5.55 20.17
N LEU A 322 13.31 -6.37 19.41
CA LEU A 322 13.42 -7.80 19.69
C LEU A 322 14.17 -7.97 21.02
N LYS A 323 13.56 -8.66 21.95
CA LYS A 323 14.18 -9.05 23.22
C LYS A 323 15.00 -10.32 23.04
#